data_7268fd96f0ebfb4db3d635618fc9830f
#
_entry.id   7268fd96f0ebfb4db3d635618fc9830f
#
_cell.length_a   1.000
_cell.length_b   1.000
_cell.length_c   1.000
_cell.angle_alpha   90.00
_cell.angle_beta   90.00
_cell.angle_gamma   90.00
#
_symmetry.space_group_name_H-M   'P 1'
#
loop_
_entity.id
_entity.type
_entity.pdbx_description
1 polymer ?
#
loop_
_entity_poly.entity_id
_entity_poly.type
_entity_poly.pdbx_seq_one_letter_code
_entity_poly.pdbx_strand_id
1 'polypeptide(L)'
;MAFVAVAGPAVAGPWTQPKGEGQWIVKYEDMRADRGFGPDGAVADLPGERRDTVLGLFAEYGITDRLTVQFKGDWQSGEDAFVDYQGRGPIEIGVTWQVWRDARAAASLYAGYADGGEGRNAGYAPPGVGDSDWEVRASVGRSFGSAGRWGPRDSFIDLQAARRMRQGLPDETRIDATAGAHLNEDWMVLAQAFGGQADDGGPRWLSVEASIVRDLGDWSVQAGWRQAVAGRETPESGGPVVALWRRF
;
A
#
# COMPACT_ATOMS: atom_id res chain seq x y z
N MET A 1 29.23 13.04 -19.09
CA MET A 1 28.48 11.79 -18.97
C MET A 1 27.15 12.16 -18.32
N ALA A 2 26.08 12.19 -19.10
CA ALA A 2 24.74 12.48 -18.57
C ALA A 2 24.23 11.20 -17.92
N PHE A 3 24.01 11.24 -16.60
CA PHE A 3 23.25 10.21 -15.91
C PHE A 3 21.79 10.36 -16.35
N VAL A 4 21.32 9.45 -17.19
CA VAL A 4 19.90 9.26 -17.41
C VAL A 4 19.38 8.69 -16.09
N ALA A 5 18.74 9.52 -15.28
CA ALA A 5 17.94 9.06 -14.15
C ALA A 5 16.77 8.27 -14.78
N VAL A 6 16.85 6.96 -14.73
CA VAL A 6 15.69 6.11 -14.98
C VAL A 6 14.76 6.40 -13.82
N ALA A 7 13.71 7.19 -14.10
CA ALA A 7 12.62 7.38 -13.15
C ALA A 7 12.05 5.98 -12.86
N GLY A 8 12.36 5.45 -11.70
CA GLY A 8 11.79 4.20 -11.23
C GLY A 8 10.27 4.38 -11.07
N PRO A 9 9.50 3.30 -11.19
CA PRO A 9 8.07 3.37 -11.00
C PRO A 9 7.75 3.93 -9.62
N ALA A 10 6.74 4.75 -9.59
CA ALA A 10 6.21 5.40 -8.42
C ALA A 10 5.55 4.39 -7.47
N VAL A 11 6.34 3.72 -6.68
CA VAL A 11 5.89 2.91 -5.57
C VAL A 11 6.54 3.47 -4.33
N ALA A 12 5.77 3.69 -3.27
CA ALA A 12 6.30 4.05 -1.95
C ALA A 12 7.19 2.91 -1.45
N GLY A 13 8.43 2.94 -1.86
CA GLY A 13 9.45 1.94 -1.60
C GLY A 13 10.69 2.60 -1.00
N PRO A 14 11.85 1.97 -1.06
CA PRO A 14 13.08 2.50 -0.50
C PRO A 14 13.67 3.67 -1.32
N TRP A 15 13.12 3.96 -2.51
CA TRP A 15 13.56 5.05 -3.36
C TRP A 15 12.82 6.34 -3.02
N THR A 16 13.59 7.38 -2.68
CA THR A 16 13.05 8.73 -2.46
C THR A 16 12.83 9.45 -3.78
N GLN A 17 11.86 10.37 -3.80
CA GLN A 17 11.67 11.28 -4.93
C GLN A 17 12.88 12.22 -5.06
N PRO A 18 13.32 12.53 -6.28
CA PRO A 18 14.34 13.55 -6.51
C PRO A 18 13.90 14.89 -5.92
N LYS A 19 14.86 15.74 -5.56
CA LYS A 19 14.55 17.08 -5.04
C LYS A 19 13.69 17.89 -6.01
N GLY A 20 12.53 18.35 -5.54
CA GLY A 20 11.62 19.19 -6.31
C GLY A 20 10.65 18.40 -7.18
N GLU A 21 10.76 17.09 -7.23
CA GLU A 21 9.84 16.20 -7.93
C GLU A 21 8.88 15.52 -6.95
N GLY A 22 7.77 15.05 -7.46
CA GLY A 22 6.79 14.38 -6.64
C GLY A 22 5.76 13.61 -7.45
N GLN A 23 4.88 12.96 -6.74
CA GLN A 23 3.73 12.30 -7.32
C GLN A 23 2.55 12.31 -6.37
N TRP A 24 1.38 12.15 -6.93
CA TRP A 24 0.21 11.72 -6.18
C TRP A 24 -0.50 10.57 -6.90
N ILE A 25 -1.18 9.78 -6.10
CA ILE A 25 -1.95 8.61 -6.54
C ILE A 25 -3.33 8.71 -5.89
N VAL A 26 -4.37 8.80 -6.70
CA VAL A 26 -5.75 8.60 -6.25
C VAL A 26 -6.12 7.17 -6.57
N LYS A 27 -6.55 6.42 -5.55
CA LYS A 27 -6.85 4.99 -5.65
C LYS A 27 -8.26 4.73 -5.15
N TYR A 28 -9.04 3.98 -5.91
CA TYR A 28 -10.35 3.48 -5.54
C TYR A 28 -10.30 1.96 -5.39
N GLU A 29 -10.88 1.47 -4.30
CA GLU A 29 -11.00 0.05 -3.98
C GLU A 29 -12.46 -0.26 -3.64
N ASP A 30 -13.00 -1.38 -4.15
CA ASP A 30 -14.34 -1.89 -3.83
C ASP A 30 -14.21 -3.37 -3.43
N MET A 31 -14.09 -3.61 -2.13
CA MET A 31 -13.82 -4.92 -1.56
C MET A 31 -15.11 -5.54 -1.05
N ARG A 32 -15.34 -6.83 -1.35
CA ARG A 32 -16.52 -7.58 -0.91
C ARG A 32 -16.12 -8.88 -0.25
N ALA A 33 -16.91 -9.32 0.71
CA ALA A 33 -16.75 -10.58 1.39
C ALA A 33 -18.11 -11.14 1.82
N ASP A 34 -18.35 -12.39 1.55
CA ASP A 34 -19.44 -13.22 2.10
C ASP A 34 -18.93 -14.21 3.16
N ARG A 35 -17.61 -14.36 3.26
CA ARG A 35 -16.91 -15.21 4.21
C ARG A 35 -15.81 -14.45 4.95
N GLY A 36 -15.35 -15.01 6.06
CA GLY A 36 -14.26 -14.46 6.85
C GLY A 36 -13.42 -15.55 7.50
N PHE A 37 -12.21 -15.17 7.90
CA PHE A 37 -11.30 -16.02 8.66
C PHE A 37 -11.63 -15.90 10.16
N GLY A 38 -12.02 -17.00 10.78
CA GLY A 38 -12.29 -17.09 12.22
C GLY A 38 -11.04 -16.97 13.09
N PRO A 39 -11.20 -17.10 14.43
CA PRO A 39 -10.07 -17.00 15.37
C PRO A 39 -8.97 -18.05 15.16
N ASP A 40 -9.32 -19.19 14.62
CA ASP A 40 -8.40 -20.29 14.27
C ASP A 40 -7.86 -20.19 12.83
N GLY A 41 -8.32 -19.20 12.06
CA GLY A 41 -8.00 -19.00 10.65
C GLY A 41 -8.85 -19.86 9.71
N ALA A 42 -9.81 -20.63 10.21
CA ALA A 42 -10.76 -21.34 9.36
C ALA A 42 -11.71 -20.35 8.67
N VAL A 43 -12.09 -20.65 7.43
CA VAL A 43 -13.04 -19.82 6.68
C VAL A 43 -14.45 -20.23 7.05
N ALA A 44 -15.29 -19.22 7.34
CA ALA A 44 -16.72 -19.39 7.64
C ALA A 44 -17.54 -18.28 7.00
N ASP A 45 -18.82 -18.56 6.77
CA ASP A 45 -19.75 -17.56 6.23
C ASP A 45 -19.92 -16.40 7.21
N LEU A 46 -20.02 -15.19 6.68
CA LEU A 46 -20.40 -14.01 7.45
C LEU A 46 -21.92 -13.96 7.62
N PRO A 47 -22.42 -13.28 8.65
CA PRO A 47 -23.87 -13.09 8.87
C PRO A 47 -24.60 -12.37 7.73
N GLY A 48 -23.87 -11.70 6.86
CA GLY A 48 -24.33 -11.02 5.66
C GLY A 48 -23.15 -10.61 4.81
N GLU A 49 -23.41 -10.26 3.54
CA GLU A 49 -22.38 -9.71 2.66
C GLU A 49 -21.80 -8.43 3.30
N ARG A 50 -20.49 -8.32 3.24
CA ARG A 50 -19.74 -7.12 3.62
C ARG A 50 -19.19 -6.46 2.37
N ARG A 51 -19.34 -5.13 2.30
CA ARG A 51 -18.72 -4.30 1.27
C ARG A 51 -17.96 -3.15 1.93
N ASP A 52 -16.72 -2.98 1.55
CA ASP A 52 -15.89 -1.86 1.97
C ASP A 52 -15.36 -1.13 0.71
N THR A 53 -15.59 0.18 0.63
CA THR A 53 -15.03 1.01 -0.44
C THR A 53 -14.11 2.07 0.15
N VAL A 54 -13.02 2.33 -0.55
CA VAL A 54 -12.02 3.31 -0.16
C VAL A 54 -11.65 4.17 -1.37
N LEU A 55 -11.75 5.48 -1.21
CA LEU A 55 -11.14 6.45 -2.12
C LEU A 55 -9.96 7.09 -1.40
N GLY A 56 -8.74 6.66 -1.73
CA GLY A 56 -7.51 7.08 -1.09
C GLY A 56 -6.71 8.06 -1.93
N LEU A 57 -6.03 8.97 -1.26
CA LEU A 57 -4.98 9.82 -1.82
C LEU A 57 -3.66 9.49 -1.14
N PHE A 58 -2.66 9.17 -1.93
CA PHE A 58 -1.26 9.15 -1.53
C PHE A 58 -0.52 10.24 -2.29
N ALA A 59 0.31 11.02 -1.60
CA ALA A 59 1.16 12.03 -2.22
C ALA A 59 2.55 11.98 -1.59
N GLU A 60 3.57 12.23 -2.41
CA GLU A 60 4.95 12.34 -1.94
C GLU A 60 5.71 13.42 -2.70
N TYR A 61 6.67 14.06 -2.01
CA TYR A 61 7.46 15.15 -2.56
C TYR A 61 8.89 15.10 -2.03
N GLY A 62 9.86 15.17 -2.93
CA GLY A 62 11.29 15.18 -2.63
C GLY A 62 11.77 16.54 -2.10
N ILE A 63 12.06 16.62 -0.81
CA ILE A 63 12.68 17.79 -0.20
C ILE A 63 14.16 17.86 -0.54
N THR A 64 14.81 16.71 -0.54
CA THR A 64 16.17 16.48 -1.04
C THR A 64 16.21 15.17 -1.80
N ASP A 65 17.31 14.85 -2.47
CA ASP A 65 17.45 13.56 -3.16
C ASP A 65 17.43 12.33 -2.22
N ARG A 66 17.41 12.56 -0.90
CA ARG A 66 17.37 11.51 0.13
C ARG A 66 16.24 11.66 1.14
N LEU A 67 15.45 12.71 1.04
CA LEU A 67 14.38 13.00 1.99
C LEU A 67 13.09 13.31 1.24
N THR A 68 12.07 12.48 1.43
CA THR A 68 10.75 12.61 0.84
C THR A 68 9.70 12.76 1.94
N VAL A 69 8.85 13.78 1.83
CA VAL A 69 7.64 13.91 2.65
C VAL A 69 6.53 13.09 1.99
N GLN A 70 5.74 12.40 2.80
CA GLN A 70 4.59 11.60 2.36
C GLN A 70 3.33 12.05 3.07
N PHE A 71 2.22 12.04 2.34
CA PHE A 71 0.88 12.27 2.84
C PHE A 71 -0.03 11.13 2.38
N LYS A 72 -0.89 10.66 3.28
CA LYS A 72 -1.97 9.72 2.96
C LYS A 72 -3.25 10.22 3.59
N GLY A 73 -4.36 10.02 2.91
CA GLY A 73 -5.68 10.28 3.44
C GLY A 73 -6.71 9.56 2.60
N ASP A 74 -7.82 9.16 3.20
CA ASP A 74 -8.86 8.47 2.48
C ASP A 74 -10.27 8.84 2.95
N TRP A 75 -11.23 8.51 2.10
CA TRP A 75 -12.65 8.48 2.38
C TRP A 75 -13.13 7.05 2.28
N GLN A 76 -13.80 6.58 3.31
CA GLN A 76 -14.21 5.19 3.45
C GLN A 76 -15.73 5.07 3.54
N SER A 77 -16.27 3.99 2.98
CA SER A 77 -17.60 3.51 3.34
C SER A 77 -17.54 2.00 3.55
N GLY A 78 -18.35 1.51 4.47
CA GLY A 78 -18.43 0.09 4.78
C GLY A 78 -19.83 -0.28 5.23
N GLU A 79 -20.35 -1.36 4.66
CA GLU A 79 -21.66 -1.92 4.95
C GLU A 79 -21.53 -3.41 5.26
N ASP A 80 -22.19 -3.87 6.31
CA ASP A 80 -22.39 -5.29 6.63
C ASP A 80 -23.70 -5.48 7.40
N ALA A 81 -23.98 -6.69 7.90
CA ALA A 81 -25.19 -7.03 8.64
C ALA A 81 -25.43 -6.17 9.91
N PHE A 82 -24.43 -5.45 10.41
CA PHE A 82 -24.49 -4.75 11.70
C PHE A 82 -24.22 -3.24 11.61
N VAL A 83 -23.47 -2.81 10.59
CA VAL A 83 -22.97 -1.44 10.51
C VAL A 83 -23.04 -0.94 9.08
N ASP A 84 -23.59 0.25 8.92
CA ASP A 84 -23.49 1.10 7.74
C ASP A 84 -22.68 2.34 8.15
N TYR A 85 -21.58 2.58 7.44
CA TYR A 85 -20.63 3.63 7.77
C TYR A 85 -20.14 4.34 6.52
N GLN A 86 -20.05 5.67 6.60
CA GLN A 86 -19.38 6.49 5.59
C GLN A 86 -18.72 7.70 6.27
N GLY A 87 -17.45 7.93 5.97
CA GLY A 87 -16.75 9.06 6.57
C GLY A 87 -15.29 9.18 6.18
N ARG A 88 -14.64 10.20 6.73
CA ARG A 88 -13.21 10.41 6.60
C ARG A 88 -12.46 9.27 7.28
N GLY A 89 -11.61 8.60 6.52
CA GLY A 89 -10.65 7.64 7.08
C GLY A 89 -9.42 8.35 7.68
N PRO A 90 -8.35 7.60 7.94
CA PRO A 90 -7.14 8.16 8.53
C PRO A 90 -6.47 9.20 7.63
N ILE A 91 -5.81 10.17 8.27
CA ILE A 91 -4.87 11.09 7.62
C ILE A 91 -3.50 10.84 8.23
N GLU A 92 -2.51 10.54 7.39
CA GLU A 92 -1.14 10.25 7.80
C GLU A 92 -0.19 11.22 7.10
N ILE A 93 0.76 11.77 7.85
CA ILE A 93 1.89 12.52 7.33
C ILE A 93 3.18 11.91 7.85
N GLY A 94 4.19 11.80 7.00
CA GLY A 94 5.45 11.22 7.40
C GLY A 94 6.61 11.61 6.49
N VAL A 95 7.78 11.11 6.85
CA VAL A 95 9.03 11.40 6.17
C VAL A 95 9.78 10.11 5.92
N THR A 96 10.22 9.92 4.67
CA THR A 96 11.11 8.84 4.27
C THR A 96 12.53 9.39 4.11
N TRP A 97 13.48 8.77 4.78
CA TRP A 97 14.91 9.04 4.63
C TRP A 97 15.62 7.86 4.00
N GLN A 98 16.22 8.07 2.80
CA GLN A 98 17.01 7.07 2.13
C GLN A 98 18.40 7.00 2.78
N VAL A 99 18.59 5.98 3.63
CA VAL A 99 19.82 5.79 4.40
C VAL A 99 20.96 5.24 3.56
N TRP A 100 20.61 4.47 2.51
CA TRP A 100 21.60 3.87 1.63
C TRP A 100 21.04 3.72 0.20
N ARG A 101 21.90 3.89 -0.79
CA ARG A 101 21.58 3.69 -2.22
C ARG A 101 22.84 3.36 -3.00
N ASP A 102 22.75 2.41 -3.92
CA ASP A 102 23.69 2.20 -5.00
C ASP A 102 23.00 2.31 -6.38
N ALA A 103 23.64 1.82 -7.45
CA ALA A 103 23.09 1.91 -8.80
C ALA A 103 21.82 1.08 -9.02
N ARG A 104 21.53 0.10 -8.16
CA ARG A 104 20.43 -0.86 -8.35
C ARG A 104 19.61 -1.14 -7.10
N ALA A 105 20.07 -0.76 -5.93
CA ALA A 105 19.39 -1.06 -4.69
C ALA A 105 19.37 0.16 -3.78
N ALA A 106 18.37 0.18 -2.89
CA ALA A 106 18.21 1.24 -1.90
C ALA A 106 17.67 0.67 -0.59
N ALA A 107 17.93 1.40 0.50
CA ALA A 107 17.32 1.18 1.80
C ALA A 107 16.87 2.51 2.40
N SER A 108 15.71 2.53 3.02
CA SER A 108 15.14 3.73 3.63
C SER A 108 14.48 3.43 4.97
N LEU A 109 14.35 4.47 5.78
CA LEU A 109 13.57 4.50 7.00
C LEU A 109 12.45 5.54 6.85
N TYR A 110 11.29 5.21 7.37
CA TYR A 110 10.12 6.09 7.41
C TYR A 110 9.69 6.29 8.85
N ALA A 111 9.25 7.50 9.16
CA ALA A 111 8.51 7.81 10.37
C ALA A 111 7.30 8.68 10.02
N GLY A 112 6.13 8.33 10.55
CA GLY A 112 4.88 9.05 10.28
C GLY A 112 3.96 9.07 11.48
N TYR A 113 3.06 10.03 11.46
CA TYR A 113 1.97 10.19 12.41
C TYR A 113 0.64 10.16 11.67
N ALA A 114 -0.33 9.44 12.21
CA ALA A 114 -1.67 9.35 11.66
C ALA A 114 -2.72 9.75 12.71
N ASP A 115 -3.71 10.51 12.24
CA ASP A 115 -4.98 10.72 12.92
C ASP A 115 -6.00 9.72 12.37
N GLY A 116 -6.69 9.00 13.24
CA GLY A 116 -7.55 7.87 12.86
C GLY A 116 -8.82 8.25 12.11
N GLY A 117 -9.22 9.49 12.18
CA GLY A 117 -10.46 9.94 11.56
C GLY A 117 -11.72 9.36 12.21
N GLU A 118 -12.77 9.31 11.43
CA GLU A 118 -14.06 8.71 11.80
C GLU A 118 -14.15 7.26 11.30
N GLY A 119 -13.01 6.67 10.92
CA GLY A 119 -12.89 5.39 10.26
C GLY A 119 -13.43 4.23 11.08
N ARG A 120 -13.78 3.18 10.38
CA ARG A 120 -14.33 1.98 10.96
C ARG A 120 -13.24 1.11 11.56
N ASN A 121 -13.23 1.01 12.89
CA ASN A 121 -12.37 0.07 13.63
C ASN A 121 -13.12 -1.20 14.04
N ALA A 122 -14.25 -1.54 13.43
CA ALA A 122 -15.10 -2.61 13.89
C ALA A 122 -14.90 -3.90 13.12
N GLY A 123 -14.74 -4.98 13.85
CA GLY A 123 -14.87 -6.34 13.36
C GLY A 123 -13.79 -6.76 12.36
N TYR A 124 -14.20 -7.41 11.31
CA TYR A 124 -13.37 -8.06 10.31
C TYR A 124 -12.60 -7.12 9.35
N ALA A 125 -12.56 -5.81 9.61
CA ALA A 125 -11.69 -4.94 8.82
C ALA A 125 -10.22 -5.26 9.11
N PRO A 126 -9.33 -5.12 8.14
CA PRO A 126 -7.91 -5.00 8.47
C PRO A 126 -7.79 -3.96 9.56
N PRO A 127 -6.98 -4.19 10.59
CA PRO A 127 -6.86 -3.24 11.68
C PRO A 127 -6.62 -1.86 11.13
N GLY A 128 -7.55 -0.97 11.39
CA GLY A 128 -7.46 0.41 10.99
C GLY A 128 -6.42 1.14 11.82
N VAL A 129 -6.40 2.44 11.66
CA VAL A 129 -5.65 3.36 12.51
C VAL A 129 -6.39 3.47 13.84
N GLY A 130 -5.69 3.59 14.96
CA GLY A 130 -6.24 3.94 16.27
C GLY A 130 -6.71 5.40 16.32
N ASP A 131 -6.94 5.93 17.51
CA ASP A 131 -7.30 7.35 17.67
C ASP A 131 -6.19 8.25 17.12
N SER A 132 -4.94 7.90 17.42
CA SER A 132 -3.74 8.44 16.78
C SER A 132 -2.63 7.40 16.80
N ASP A 133 -1.80 7.39 15.76
CA ASP A 133 -0.76 6.38 15.61
C ASP A 133 0.57 6.99 15.23
N TRP A 134 1.64 6.33 15.66
CA TRP A 134 2.97 6.50 15.12
C TRP A 134 3.36 5.26 14.32
N GLU A 135 3.94 5.45 13.15
CA GLU A 135 4.51 4.37 12.37
C GLU A 135 6.00 4.59 12.12
N VAL A 136 6.78 3.54 12.33
CA VAL A 136 8.16 3.44 11.84
C VAL A 136 8.25 2.29 10.85
N ARG A 137 8.95 2.50 9.72
CA ARG A 137 9.08 1.51 8.65
C ARG A 137 10.50 1.48 8.13
N ALA A 138 11.01 0.27 7.89
CA ALA A 138 12.23 0.03 7.14
C ALA A 138 11.86 -0.56 5.78
N SER A 139 12.51 -0.10 4.73
CA SER A 139 12.28 -0.59 3.36
C SER A 139 13.60 -0.88 2.67
N VAL A 140 13.62 -1.96 1.90
CA VAL A 140 14.74 -2.34 1.04
C VAL A 140 14.22 -2.70 -0.34
N GLY A 141 14.96 -2.36 -1.39
CA GLY A 141 14.54 -2.71 -2.75
C GLY A 141 15.71 -2.86 -3.68
N ARG A 142 15.43 -3.56 -4.77
CA ARG A 142 16.39 -3.81 -5.83
C ARG A 142 15.74 -3.72 -7.20
N SER A 143 16.39 -3.03 -8.13
CA SER A 143 16.03 -2.98 -9.55
C SER A 143 16.91 -3.92 -10.35
N PHE A 144 16.35 -4.46 -11.43
CA PHE A 144 17.01 -5.35 -12.38
C PHE A 144 16.86 -4.75 -13.78
N GLY A 145 17.92 -4.82 -14.57
CA GLY A 145 17.88 -4.39 -15.97
C GLY A 145 17.16 -5.38 -16.87
N SER A 146 17.16 -5.10 -18.18
CA SER A 146 16.48 -5.91 -19.18
C SER A 146 16.87 -7.40 -19.10
N ALA A 147 15.85 -8.25 -19.12
CA ALA A 147 16.01 -9.71 -19.16
C ALA A 147 16.18 -10.26 -20.60
N GLY A 148 16.55 -9.39 -21.56
CA GLY A 148 16.77 -9.75 -22.96
C GLY A 148 15.53 -9.56 -23.85
N ARG A 149 15.60 -10.07 -25.10
CA ARG A 149 14.60 -9.77 -26.15
C ARG A 149 13.16 -10.16 -25.81
N TRP A 150 12.97 -11.18 -24.97
CA TRP A 150 11.65 -11.74 -24.64
C TRP A 150 11.25 -11.50 -23.17
N GLY A 151 12.12 -10.84 -22.40
CA GLY A 151 11.85 -10.50 -20.99
C GLY A 151 11.45 -9.03 -20.82
N PRO A 152 11.13 -8.62 -19.59
CA PRO A 152 10.85 -7.23 -19.27
C PRO A 152 12.04 -6.32 -19.53
N ARG A 153 11.77 -5.06 -19.84
CA ARG A 153 12.83 -4.03 -20.04
C ARG A 153 13.60 -3.75 -18.76
N ASP A 154 12.88 -3.69 -17.68
CA ASP A 154 13.38 -3.58 -16.31
C ASP A 154 12.35 -4.16 -15.35
N SER A 155 12.80 -4.45 -14.16
CA SER A 155 11.94 -4.92 -13.08
C SER A 155 12.51 -4.51 -11.74
N PHE A 156 11.68 -4.56 -10.71
CA PHE A 156 12.10 -4.27 -9.35
C PHE A 156 11.35 -5.13 -8.35
N ILE A 157 11.95 -5.25 -7.18
CA ILE A 157 11.31 -5.77 -5.98
C ILE A 157 11.57 -4.80 -4.83
N ASP A 158 10.60 -4.65 -3.94
CA ASP A 158 10.79 -4.01 -2.65
C ASP A 158 10.13 -4.83 -1.54
N LEU A 159 10.68 -4.69 -0.33
CA LEU A 159 10.19 -5.29 0.88
C LEU A 159 10.18 -4.23 1.97
N GLN A 160 9.08 -4.14 2.70
CA GLN A 160 8.87 -3.19 3.78
C GLN A 160 8.46 -3.92 5.04
N ALA A 161 8.99 -3.50 6.18
CA ALA A 161 8.56 -3.94 7.49
C ALA A 161 8.27 -2.72 8.36
N ALA A 162 7.09 -2.67 8.95
CA ALA A 162 6.63 -1.55 9.75
C ALA A 162 6.13 -1.98 11.12
N ARG A 163 6.32 -1.10 12.08
CA ARG A 163 5.68 -1.15 13.38
C ARG A 163 4.81 0.07 13.55
N ARG A 164 3.52 -0.15 13.84
CA ARG A 164 2.54 0.90 14.12
C ARG A 164 2.14 0.83 15.59
N MET A 165 2.47 1.87 16.33
CA MET A 165 2.08 2.08 17.71
C MET A 165 0.74 2.82 17.71
N ARG A 166 -0.33 2.16 18.20
CA ARG A 166 -1.71 2.63 18.05
C ARG A 166 -2.31 3.05 19.38
N GLN A 167 -2.86 4.25 19.42
CA GLN A 167 -3.62 4.68 20.59
C GLN A 167 -5.03 4.08 20.55
N GLY A 168 -5.45 3.45 21.63
CA GLY A 168 -6.78 2.84 21.75
C GLY A 168 -6.93 1.44 21.13
N LEU A 169 -5.91 0.94 20.45
CA LEU A 169 -5.86 -0.40 19.85
C LEU A 169 -4.52 -1.09 20.15
N PRO A 170 -4.46 -2.43 20.12
CA PRO A 170 -3.20 -3.15 20.15
C PRO A 170 -2.29 -2.70 18.99
N ASP A 171 -1.00 -2.56 19.25
CA ASP A 171 -0.01 -2.25 18.23
C ASP A 171 0.02 -3.30 17.12
N GLU A 172 0.54 -2.96 15.95
CA GLU A 172 0.62 -3.92 14.85
C GLU A 172 1.99 -3.93 14.15
N THR A 173 2.34 -5.09 13.65
CA THR A 173 3.48 -5.28 12.75
C THR A 173 2.96 -5.56 11.36
N ARG A 174 3.54 -4.89 10.34
CA ARG A 174 3.20 -5.06 8.92
C ARG A 174 4.41 -5.48 8.13
N ILE A 175 4.19 -6.28 7.10
CA ILE A 175 5.17 -6.65 6.10
C ILE A 175 4.51 -6.55 4.74
N ASP A 176 5.05 -5.69 3.88
CA ASP A 176 4.55 -5.50 2.53
C ASP A 176 5.66 -5.83 1.53
N ALA A 177 5.29 -6.43 0.42
CA ALA A 177 6.20 -6.74 -0.68
C ALA A 177 5.59 -6.30 -2.00
N THR A 178 6.41 -5.73 -2.87
CA THR A 178 6.02 -5.34 -4.23
C THR A 178 7.04 -5.85 -5.23
N ALA A 179 6.54 -6.40 -6.32
CA ALA A 179 7.33 -6.71 -7.51
C ALA A 179 6.69 -6.02 -8.72
N GLY A 180 7.49 -5.35 -9.51
CA GLY A 180 7.04 -4.69 -10.75
C GLY A 180 7.93 -5.02 -11.91
N ALA A 181 7.35 -5.05 -13.12
CA ALA A 181 8.07 -5.30 -14.35
C ALA A 181 7.49 -4.47 -15.51
N HIS A 182 8.33 -3.65 -16.16
CA HIS A 182 7.96 -2.94 -17.39
C HIS A 182 8.05 -3.90 -18.56
N LEU A 183 6.91 -4.19 -19.16
CA LEU A 183 6.82 -5.02 -20.35
C LEU A 183 7.34 -4.28 -21.59
N ASN A 184 7.07 -2.99 -21.66
CA ASN A 184 7.52 -2.05 -22.69
C ASN A 184 7.52 -0.61 -22.13
N GLU A 185 7.53 0.41 -22.99
CA GLU A 185 7.57 1.83 -22.57
C GLU A 185 6.28 2.30 -21.90
N ASP A 186 5.15 1.68 -22.26
CA ASP A 186 3.83 2.12 -21.85
C ASP A 186 3.20 1.22 -20.79
N TRP A 187 3.70 -0.01 -20.60
CA TRP A 187 3.01 -1.00 -19.80
C TRP A 187 3.91 -1.62 -18.72
N MET A 188 3.40 -1.62 -17.50
CA MET A 188 3.99 -2.28 -16.35
C MET A 188 2.98 -3.24 -15.71
N VAL A 189 3.46 -4.35 -15.19
CA VAL A 189 2.69 -5.25 -14.32
C VAL A 189 3.21 -5.15 -12.90
N LEU A 190 2.30 -5.21 -11.92
CA LEU A 190 2.59 -5.20 -10.50
C LEU A 190 2.01 -6.45 -9.84
N ALA A 191 2.78 -7.03 -8.94
CA ALA A 191 2.33 -8.03 -7.97
C ALA A 191 2.69 -7.52 -6.57
N GLN A 192 1.71 -7.47 -5.67
CA GLN A 192 1.89 -6.93 -4.32
C GLN A 192 1.33 -7.91 -3.30
N ALA A 193 1.93 -7.94 -2.13
CA ALA A 193 1.44 -8.68 -0.97
C ALA A 193 1.46 -7.72 0.23
N PHE A 194 0.38 -7.75 1.00
CA PHE A 194 0.16 -6.91 2.17
C PHE A 194 -0.18 -7.81 3.34
N GLY A 195 0.70 -7.87 4.32
CA GLY A 195 0.52 -8.72 5.49
C GLY A 195 0.70 -7.96 6.78
N GLY A 196 0.08 -8.46 7.84
CA GLY A 196 0.29 -7.91 9.17
C GLY A 196 -0.43 -8.69 10.24
N GLN A 197 -0.12 -8.30 11.47
CA GLN A 197 -0.70 -8.86 12.67
C GLN A 197 -0.75 -7.81 13.77
N ALA A 198 -1.90 -7.70 14.43
CA ALA A 198 -2.03 -6.97 15.67
C ALA A 198 -1.49 -7.80 16.84
N ASP A 199 -0.98 -7.12 17.87
CA ASP A 199 -0.49 -7.75 19.10
C ASP A 199 -1.62 -8.43 19.88
N ASP A 200 -1.27 -9.08 20.98
CA ASP A 200 -2.18 -9.71 21.94
C ASP A 200 -3.10 -10.77 21.31
N GLY A 201 -2.59 -11.44 20.27
CA GLY A 201 -3.38 -12.44 19.56
C GLY A 201 -4.48 -11.86 18.67
N GLY A 202 -4.44 -10.56 18.37
CA GLY A 202 -5.41 -9.85 17.56
C GLY A 202 -5.43 -10.27 16.08
N PRO A 203 -6.17 -9.55 15.24
CA PRO A 203 -6.33 -9.86 13.83
C PRO A 203 -5.00 -10.03 13.08
N ARG A 204 -4.99 -10.96 12.13
CA ARG A 204 -3.90 -11.19 11.19
C ARG A 204 -4.44 -11.23 9.78
N TRP A 205 -3.72 -10.71 8.83
CA TRP A 205 -4.14 -10.68 7.43
C TRP A 205 -2.98 -10.91 6.47
N LEU A 206 -3.31 -11.46 5.32
CA LEU A 206 -2.47 -11.50 4.14
C LEU A 206 -3.35 -11.31 2.92
N SER A 207 -3.09 -10.26 2.17
CA SER A 207 -3.75 -9.98 0.89
C SER A 207 -2.73 -9.94 -0.23
N VAL A 208 -3.13 -10.35 -1.42
CA VAL A 208 -2.33 -10.22 -2.65
C VAL A 208 -3.07 -9.36 -3.67
N GLU A 209 -2.32 -8.59 -4.44
CA GLU A 209 -2.86 -7.76 -5.52
C GLU A 209 -2.04 -7.99 -6.80
N ALA A 210 -2.75 -8.15 -7.91
CA ALA A 210 -2.16 -8.13 -9.24
C ALA A 210 -2.76 -6.99 -10.05
N SER A 211 -1.92 -6.17 -10.66
CA SER A 211 -2.35 -4.98 -11.39
C SER A 211 -1.57 -4.81 -12.69
N ILE A 212 -2.21 -4.16 -13.66
CA ILE A 212 -1.58 -3.62 -14.85
C ILE A 212 -1.61 -2.09 -14.77
N VAL A 213 -0.52 -1.46 -15.16
CA VAL A 213 -0.37 -0.01 -15.20
C VAL A 213 -0.06 0.40 -16.62
N ARG A 214 -0.75 1.43 -17.12
CA ARG A 214 -0.44 2.07 -18.40
C ARG A 214 0.09 3.47 -18.15
N ASP A 215 1.29 3.72 -18.66
CA ASP A 215 1.93 5.02 -18.64
C ASP A 215 1.44 5.88 -19.82
N LEU A 216 1.12 7.13 -19.55
CA LEU A 216 0.61 8.14 -20.48
C LEU A 216 1.40 9.45 -20.30
N GLY A 217 2.73 9.36 -20.26
CA GLY A 217 3.63 10.46 -19.94
C GLY A 217 3.67 10.73 -18.44
N ASP A 218 3.28 11.93 -18.01
CA ASP A 218 3.25 12.27 -16.58
C ASP A 218 2.10 11.59 -15.83
N TRP A 219 1.15 11.00 -16.52
CA TRP A 219 0.03 10.28 -15.95
C TRP A 219 0.20 8.77 -16.10
N SER A 220 -0.38 8.01 -15.17
CA SER A 220 -0.52 6.56 -15.34
C SER A 220 -1.88 6.12 -14.80
N VAL A 221 -2.44 5.10 -15.43
CA VAL A 221 -3.70 4.46 -15.00
C VAL A 221 -3.40 3.04 -14.60
N GLN A 222 -3.84 2.65 -13.41
CA GLN A 222 -3.73 1.29 -12.88
C GLN A 222 -5.10 0.64 -12.79
N ALA A 223 -5.17 -0.64 -13.14
CA ALA A 223 -6.31 -1.50 -12.87
C ALA A 223 -5.81 -2.86 -12.36
N GLY A 224 -6.49 -3.40 -11.36
CA GLY A 224 -6.07 -4.64 -10.72
C GLY A 224 -7.17 -5.28 -9.89
N TRP A 225 -6.79 -6.36 -9.23
CA TRP A 225 -7.62 -7.11 -8.31
C TRP A 225 -6.82 -7.42 -7.05
N ARG A 226 -7.45 -7.18 -5.89
CA ARG A 226 -6.90 -7.58 -4.59
C ARG A 226 -7.75 -8.70 -3.99
N GLN A 227 -7.10 -9.64 -3.32
CA GLN A 227 -7.73 -10.77 -2.65
C GLN A 227 -7.05 -11.02 -1.31
N ALA A 228 -7.84 -11.11 -0.22
CA ALA A 228 -7.39 -11.69 1.03
C ALA A 228 -7.26 -13.19 0.87
N VAL A 229 -6.07 -13.74 1.14
CA VAL A 229 -5.75 -15.16 0.91
C VAL A 229 -5.51 -15.93 2.20
N ALA A 230 -5.27 -15.25 3.31
CA ALA A 230 -5.17 -15.83 4.64
C ALA A 230 -5.43 -14.77 5.69
N GLY A 231 -5.97 -15.19 6.84
CA GLY A 231 -6.28 -14.27 7.91
C GLY A 231 -6.62 -14.96 9.22
N ARG A 232 -6.90 -14.13 10.22
CA ARG A 232 -7.53 -14.47 11.48
C ARG A 232 -8.35 -13.26 11.91
N GLU A 233 -9.63 -13.45 12.19
CA GLU A 233 -10.56 -12.38 12.56
C GLU A 233 -10.60 -11.25 11.52
N THR A 234 -10.54 -11.61 10.24
CA THR A 234 -10.57 -10.69 9.10
C THR A 234 -11.47 -11.21 7.99
N PRO A 235 -12.08 -10.34 7.16
CA PRO A 235 -12.87 -10.80 6.01
C PRO A 235 -11.99 -11.48 4.96
N GLU A 236 -12.53 -12.48 4.27
CA GLU A 236 -11.97 -13.04 3.04
C GLU A 236 -12.35 -12.14 1.86
N SER A 237 -11.97 -10.87 1.94
CA SER A 237 -12.41 -9.87 0.97
C SER A 237 -11.63 -9.91 -0.32
N GLY A 238 -12.31 -9.61 -1.42
CA GLY A 238 -11.70 -9.43 -2.73
C GLY A 238 -12.42 -8.39 -3.56
N GLY A 239 -11.71 -7.75 -4.48
CA GLY A 239 -12.34 -6.74 -5.31
C GLY A 239 -11.39 -5.98 -6.23
N PRO A 240 -11.98 -5.17 -7.14
CA PRO A 240 -11.24 -4.35 -8.07
C PRO A 240 -10.50 -3.20 -7.39
N VAL A 241 -9.37 -2.87 -7.97
CA VAL A 241 -8.53 -1.73 -7.61
C VAL A 241 -8.30 -0.92 -8.86
N VAL A 242 -8.57 0.38 -8.81
CA VAL A 242 -8.23 1.32 -9.89
C VAL A 242 -7.49 2.51 -9.30
N ALA A 243 -6.46 2.99 -10.01
CA ALA A 243 -5.75 4.19 -9.56
C ALA A 243 -5.35 5.09 -10.73
N LEU A 244 -5.28 6.38 -10.42
CA LEU A 244 -4.74 7.41 -11.29
C LEU A 244 -3.50 8.00 -10.60
N TRP A 245 -2.39 8.02 -11.32
CA TRP A 245 -1.10 8.54 -10.84
C TRP A 245 -0.75 9.79 -11.61
N ARG A 246 -0.13 10.76 -10.96
CA ARG A 246 0.43 11.96 -11.59
C ARG A 246 1.82 12.22 -11.03
N ARG A 247 2.79 12.34 -11.92
CA ARG A 247 4.16 12.76 -11.62
C ARG A 247 4.36 14.23 -12.00
N PHE A 248 5.13 14.96 -11.24
CA PHE A 248 5.41 16.38 -11.48
C PHE A 248 6.76 16.80 -10.91
#